data_00ae2ebdf54e9136f8788ec79db5de75
#
_entry.id   00ae2ebdf54e9136f8788ec79db5de75
#
_cell.length_a   1.000
_cell.length_b   1.000
_cell.length_c   1.000
_cell.angle_alpha   90.00
_cell.angle_beta   90.00
_cell.angle_gamma   90.00
#
_symmetry.space_group_name_H-M   'P 1'
#
loop_
_entity.id
_entity.type
_entity.pdbx_description
1 polymer ?
#
loop_
_entity_poly.entity_id
_entity_poly.type
_entity_poly.pdbx_seq_one_letter_code
_entity_poly.pdbx_strand_id
1 'polypeptide(L)'
;MWMMFSVVPMMWRAVRPSKVVDMPAVVNSFWMRKGFEGLTFFGKILTPSEETARLFKVSPAMKNHEMIHLRQAQSCGDSWLRFYLLYIWYWLRALPANRQMKHGAYLLNPFEMEAYRHMNNLNYLTNNEANEWRKFAKMKLRDRLAIYRGNGPITSL
;
A
#
# COMPACT_ATOMS: atom_id res chain seq x y z
N MET A 1 -12.89 -27.26 -29.81
CA MET A 1 -13.43 -26.41 -28.72
C MET A 1 -12.68 -26.71 -27.41
N TRP A 2 -11.38 -26.44 -27.32
CA TRP A 2 -10.55 -26.68 -26.11
C TRP A 2 -9.29 -25.79 -26.15
N MET A 3 -9.45 -24.47 -26.17
CA MET A 3 -8.30 -23.54 -26.11
C MET A 3 -8.48 -22.39 -25.10
N MET A 4 -9.46 -22.44 -24.18
CA MET A 4 -9.71 -21.34 -23.23
C MET A 4 -9.15 -21.56 -21.82
N PHE A 5 -8.47 -22.69 -21.53
CA PHE A 5 -8.04 -23.00 -20.16
C PHE A 5 -6.59 -22.66 -19.82
N SER A 6 -5.77 -22.20 -20.75
CA SER A 6 -4.35 -21.94 -20.46
C SER A 6 -3.98 -20.48 -20.16
N VAL A 7 -4.87 -19.53 -20.42
CA VAL A 7 -4.59 -18.10 -20.21
C VAL A 7 -4.78 -17.68 -18.75
N VAL A 8 -5.78 -18.23 -18.07
CA VAL A 8 -6.09 -17.90 -16.67
C VAL A 8 -4.97 -18.27 -15.69
N PRO A 9 -4.33 -19.45 -15.76
CA PRO A 9 -3.21 -19.78 -14.89
C PRO A 9 -1.97 -18.93 -15.14
N MET A 10 -1.77 -18.47 -16.38
CA MET A 10 -0.62 -17.65 -16.75
C MET A 10 -0.78 -16.21 -16.27
N MET A 11 -1.97 -15.61 -16.38
CA MET A 11 -2.30 -14.31 -15.78
C MET A 11 -2.19 -14.35 -14.25
N TRP A 12 -2.66 -15.42 -13.61
CA TRP A 12 -2.60 -15.56 -12.15
C TRP A 12 -1.16 -15.65 -11.62
N ARG A 13 -0.25 -16.30 -12.35
CA ARG A 13 1.17 -16.36 -12.02
C ARG A 13 1.90 -15.02 -12.15
N ALA A 14 1.51 -14.19 -13.12
CA ALA A 14 2.09 -12.85 -13.32
C ALA A 14 1.74 -11.86 -12.19
N VAL A 15 0.77 -12.17 -11.34
CA VAL A 15 0.20 -11.29 -10.30
C VAL A 15 0.70 -11.67 -8.89
N ARG A 16 1.67 -12.56 -8.76
CA ARG A 16 2.19 -12.98 -7.44
C ARG A 16 3.30 -12.07 -6.94
N PRO A 17 3.14 -11.45 -5.75
CA PRO A 17 4.16 -10.60 -5.14
C PRO A 17 5.31 -11.39 -4.48
N SER A 18 5.16 -12.69 -4.25
CA SER A 18 6.12 -13.53 -3.51
C SER A 18 7.55 -13.55 -4.04
N LYS A 19 7.73 -13.25 -5.33
CA LYS A 19 9.06 -13.21 -5.96
C LYS A 19 9.72 -11.84 -5.95
N VAL A 20 9.02 -10.80 -5.51
CA VAL A 20 9.56 -9.45 -5.47
C VAL A 20 10.35 -9.27 -4.19
N VAL A 21 11.68 -9.22 -4.30
CA VAL A 21 12.60 -9.06 -3.15
C VAL A 21 12.91 -7.57 -2.92
N ASP A 22 12.92 -6.77 -3.97
CA ASP A 22 13.14 -5.33 -3.92
C ASP A 22 12.19 -4.64 -4.88
N MET A 23 11.70 -3.45 -4.49
CA MET A 23 10.81 -2.64 -5.31
C MET A 23 11.58 -1.51 -5.98
N PRO A 24 11.82 -1.56 -7.30
CA PRO A 24 12.46 -0.46 -8.00
C PRO A 24 11.51 0.74 -8.10
N ALA A 25 12.03 1.93 -7.80
CA ALA A 25 11.33 3.18 -8.07
C ALA A 25 11.45 3.54 -9.57
N VAL A 26 10.32 3.77 -10.22
CA VAL A 26 10.22 4.04 -11.65
C VAL A 26 9.46 5.34 -11.86
N VAL A 27 10.00 6.23 -12.69
CA VAL A 27 9.31 7.47 -13.04
C VAL A 27 8.16 7.19 -13.99
N ASN A 28 6.96 7.60 -13.59
CA ASN A 28 5.76 7.53 -14.42
C ASN A 28 4.82 8.69 -14.10
N SER A 29 4.98 9.81 -14.79
CA SER A 29 4.19 11.01 -14.57
C SER A 29 2.75 10.90 -15.08
N PHE A 30 2.44 9.95 -15.97
CA PHE A 30 1.12 9.81 -16.57
C PHE A 30 0.05 9.33 -15.58
N TRP A 31 0.40 8.40 -14.69
CA TRP A 31 -0.52 7.82 -13.71
C TRP A 31 -0.57 8.56 -12.38
N MET A 32 0.41 9.45 -12.14
CA MET A 32 0.56 10.12 -10.85
C MET A 32 -0.20 11.45 -10.81
N ARG A 33 -1.14 11.55 -9.88
CA ARG A 33 -1.83 12.82 -9.59
C ARG A 33 -0.96 13.70 -8.70
N LYS A 34 -1.08 15.02 -8.85
CA LYS A 34 -0.41 15.98 -7.95
C LYS A 34 -0.76 15.69 -6.49
N GLY A 35 0.25 15.60 -5.64
CA GLY A 35 0.10 15.35 -4.20
C GLY A 35 0.30 13.90 -3.75
N PHE A 36 0.66 13.00 -4.69
CA PHE A 36 1.15 11.66 -4.35
C PHE A 36 2.63 11.56 -4.69
N GLU A 37 3.43 11.01 -3.80
CA GLU A 37 4.88 10.86 -3.97
C GLU A 37 5.26 9.49 -4.54
N GLY A 38 4.45 8.47 -4.28
CA GLY A 38 4.64 7.13 -4.78
C GLY A 38 3.34 6.34 -4.85
N LEU A 39 3.35 5.31 -5.65
CA LEU A 39 2.28 4.34 -5.79
C LEU A 39 2.88 2.95 -6.02
N THR A 40 2.61 2.03 -5.12
CA THR A 40 2.97 0.62 -5.34
C THR A 40 2.11 0.01 -6.45
N PHE A 41 2.75 -0.47 -7.51
CA PHE A 41 2.08 -1.07 -8.65
C PHE A 41 2.82 -2.32 -9.12
N PHE A 42 2.24 -3.50 -8.85
CA PHE A 42 2.77 -4.81 -9.25
C PHE A 42 4.29 -4.99 -8.99
N GLY A 43 4.73 -4.64 -7.77
CA GLY A 43 6.14 -4.78 -7.37
C GLY A 43 7.07 -3.68 -7.88
N LYS A 44 6.51 -2.56 -8.32
CA LYS A 44 7.26 -1.33 -8.65
C LYS A 44 6.67 -0.16 -7.86
N ILE A 45 7.50 0.81 -7.55
CA ILE A 45 7.09 2.09 -6.99
C ILE A 45 7.03 3.09 -8.15
N LEU A 46 5.84 3.51 -8.53
CA LEU A 46 5.67 4.58 -9.52
C LEU A 46 5.83 5.91 -8.82
N THR A 47 6.62 6.81 -9.40
CA THR A 47 6.91 8.14 -8.85
C THR A 47 6.65 9.22 -9.89
N PRO A 48 6.26 10.45 -9.48
CA PRO A 48 5.95 11.52 -10.43
C PRO A 48 7.19 12.13 -11.10
N SER A 49 8.36 12.01 -10.47
CA SER A 49 9.60 12.62 -10.94
C SER A 49 10.82 11.79 -10.56
N GLU A 50 11.97 12.08 -11.21
CA GLU A 50 13.24 11.49 -10.83
C GLU A 50 13.69 11.87 -9.42
N GLU A 51 13.39 13.10 -8.98
CA GLU A 51 13.70 13.56 -7.64
C GLU A 51 12.98 12.68 -6.60
N THR A 52 11.69 12.46 -6.77
CA THR A 52 10.91 11.58 -5.90
C THR A 52 11.43 10.13 -5.97
N ALA A 53 11.81 9.64 -7.15
CA ALA A 53 12.39 8.31 -7.29
C ALA A 53 13.73 8.18 -6.52
N ARG A 54 14.54 9.24 -6.48
CA ARG A 54 15.76 9.28 -5.66
C ARG A 54 15.45 9.27 -4.18
N LEU A 55 14.41 9.99 -3.73
CA LEU A 55 13.99 9.97 -2.32
C LEU A 55 13.64 8.56 -1.85
N PHE A 56 12.92 7.77 -2.65
CA PHE A 56 12.65 6.36 -2.32
C PHE A 56 13.90 5.50 -2.23
N LYS A 57 14.97 5.85 -2.96
CA LYS A 57 16.26 5.14 -2.88
C LYS A 57 17.04 5.47 -1.61
N VAL A 58 16.94 6.72 -1.12
CA VAL A 58 17.75 7.22 0.01
C VAL A 58 17.00 7.26 1.33
N SER A 59 15.68 7.19 1.33
CA SER A 59 14.85 7.18 2.54
C SER A 59 14.49 5.74 2.96
N PRO A 60 15.13 5.19 3.99
CA PRO A 60 14.79 3.84 4.48
C PRO A 60 13.35 3.71 4.91
N ALA A 61 12.77 4.76 5.51
CA ALA A 61 11.38 4.77 5.96
C ALA A 61 10.38 4.69 4.80
N MET A 62 10.59 5.47 3.73
CA MET A 62 9.74 5.41 2.54
C MET A 62 9.84 4.05 1.86
N LYS A 63 11.04 3.52 1.72
CA LYS A 63 11.25 2.18 1.18
C LYS A 63 10.55 1.12 2.04
N ASN A 64 10.66 1.21 3.36
CA ASN A 64 10.01 0.29 4.29
C ASN A 64 8.48 0.36 4.18
N HIS A 65 7.90 1.56 4.02
CA HIS A 65 6.47 1.74 3.77
C HIS A 65 5.99 0.91 2.56
N GLU A 66 6.67 1.02 1.43
CA GLU A 66 6.32 0.28 0.22
C GLU A 66 6.57 -1.24 0.36
N MET A 67 7.62 -1.62 1.07
CA MET A 67 7.87 -3.03 1.36
C MET A 67 6.79 -3.63 2.27
N ILE A 68 6.18 -2.84 3.15
CA ILE A 68 5.01 -3.28 3.93
C ILE A 68 3.85 -3.59 2.99
N HIS A 69 3.57 -2.78 1.98
CA HIS A 69 2.53 -3.07 0.98
C HIS A 69 2.81 -4.36 0.19
N LEU A 70 4.07 -4.66 -0.14
CA LEU A 70 4.43 -5.94 -0.73
C LEU A 70 4.06 -7.11 0.20
N ARG A 71 4.40 -7.01 1.50
CA ARG A 71 4.06 -8.05 2.49
C ARG A 71 2.54 -8.15 2.70
N GLN A 72 1.83 -7.05 2.67
CA GLN A 72 0.36 -7.05 2.72
C GLN A 72 -0.24 -7.77 1.52
N ALA A 73 0.27 -7.57 0.32
CA ALA A 73 -0.16 -8.30 -0.87
C ALA A 73 0.11 -9.82 -0.75
N GLN A 74 1.26 -10.21 -0.18
CA GLN A 74 1.54 -11.60 0.16
C GLN A 74 0.52 -12.14 1.17
N SER A 75 0.21 -11.39 2.22
CA SER A 75 -0.78 -11.75 3.24
C SER A 75 -2.22 -11.85 2.69
N CYS A 76 -2.49 -11.23 1.55
CA CYS A 76 -3.76 -11.34 0.82
C CYS A 76 -3.85 -12.60 -0.08
N GLY A 77 -3.11 -13.65 0.23
CA GLY A 77 -3.08 -14.90 -0.54
C GLY A 77 -2.11 -14.82 -1.72
N ASP A 78 -1.03 -14.08 -1.56
CA ASP A 78 0.02 -13.91 -2.57
C ASP A 78 -0.52 -13.40 -3.91
N SER A 79 -1.40 -12.40 -3.86
CA SER A 79 -2.13 -11.88 -5.02
C SER A 79 -2.25 -10.36 -5.00
N TRP A 80 -1.59 -9.70 -5.95
CA TRP A 80 -1.75 -8.27 -6.20
C TRP A 80 -3.21 -7.89 -6.52
N LEU A 81 -3.89 -8.69 -7.33
CA LEU A 81 -5.29 -8.43 -7.68
C LEU A 81 -6.17 -8.38 -6.42
N ARG A 82 -6.03 -9.38 -5.55
CA ARG A 82 -6.80 -9.44 -4.30
C ARG A 82 -6.45 -8.27 -3.36
N PHE A 83 -5.17 -7.92 -3.30
CA PHE A 83 -4.71 -6.75 -2.53
C PHE A 83 -5.38 -5.47 -3.04
N TYR A 84 -5.35 -5.18 -4.36
CA TYR A 84 -5.94 -3.97 -4.91
C TYR A 84 -7.46 -3.94 -4.77
N LEU A 85 -8.16 -5.05 -4.95
CA LEU A 85 -9.61 -5.12 -4.73
C LEU A 85 -9.97 -4.79 -3.28
N LEU A 86 -9.24 -5.34 -2.31
CA LEU A 86 -9.42 -5.03 -0.89
C LEU A 86 -9.02 -3.58 -0.59
N TYR A 87 -7.94 -3.08 -1.16
CA TYR A 87 -7.48 -1.70 -1.00
C TYR A 87 -8.55 -0.71 -1.45
N ILE A 88 -9.08 -0.89 -2.67
CA ILE A 88 -10.16 -0.06 -3.22
C ILE A 88 -11.42 -0.16 -2.37
N TRP A 89 -11.80 -1.37 -1.94
CA TRP A 89 -12.94 -1.58 -1.06
C TRP A 89 -12.84 -0.79 0.24
N TYR A 90 -11.72 -0.88 0.93
CA TYR A 90 -11.51 -0.12 2.17
C TYR A 90 -11.40 1.37 1.93
N TRP A 91 -10.82 1.80 0.82
CA TRP A 91 -10.77 3.20 0.42
C TRP A 91 -12.18 3.77 0.21
N LEU A 92 -13.04 3.07 -0.54
CA LEU A 92 -14.44 3.46 -0.74
C LEU A 92 -15.19 3.57 0.59
N ARG A 93 -15.03 2.62 1.49
CA ARG A 93 -15.64 2.65 2.83
C ARG A 93 -15.13 3.78 3.72
N ALA A 94 -13.95 4.31 3.44
CA ALA A 94 -13.35 5.41 4.17
C ALA A 94 -13.63 6.78 3.56
N LEU A 95 -14.29 6.88 2.40
CA LEU A 95 -14.63 8.16 1.74
C LEU A 95 -15.30 9.19 2.66
N PRO A 96 -16.20 8.83 3.59
CA PRO A 96 -16.78 9.80 4.51
C PRO A 96 -15.75 10.56 5.36
N ALA A 97 -14.56 10.00 5.56
CA ALA A 97 -13.48 10.66 6.31
C ALA A 97 -12.92 11.89 5.59
N ASN A 98 -13.06 11.98 4.26
CA ASN A 98 -12.62 13.15 3.50
C ASN A 98 -13.37 14.43 3.87
N ARG A 99 -14.54 14.32 4.52
CA ARG A 99 -15.27 15.47 5.08
C ARG A 99 -14.65 16.00 6.38
N GLN A 100 -13.83 15.21 7.05
CA GLN A 100 -13.26 15.50 8.36
C GLN A 100 -11.77 15.82 8.30
N MET A 101 -11.09 15.36 7.27
CA MET A 101 -9.67 15.58 7.06
C MET A 101 -9.27 15.39 5.59
N LYS A 102 -8.30 16.17 5.14
CA LYS A 102 -7.70 16.03 3.80
C LYS A 102 -7.13 14.62 3.64
N HIS A 103 -7.42 13.97 2.51
CA HIS A 103 -6.99 12.60 2.21
C HIS A 103 -7.45 11.54 3.24
N GLY A 104 -8.54 11.79 3.98
CA GLY A 104 -9.02 10.88 5.03
C GLY A 104 -9.28 9.46 4.56
N ALA A 105 -9.85 9.29 3.36
CA ALA A 105 -10.08 7.96 2.80
C ALA A 105 -8.79 7.17 2.57
N TYR A 106 -7.73 7.85 2.17
CA TYR A 106 -6.39 7.27 2.00
C TYR A 106 -5.76 6.96 3.36
N LEU A 107 -5.62 7.97 4.20
CA LEU A 107 -4.92 7.84 5.50
C LEU A 107 -5.60 6.89 6.47
N LEU A 108 -6.93 6.70 6.36
CA LEU A 108 -7.68 5.74 7.17
C LEU A 108 -7.94 4.41 6.45
N ASN A 109 -7.33 4.17 5.29
CA ASN A 109 -7.30 2.84 4.71
C ASN A 109 -6.50 1.91 5.63
N PRO A 110 -7.03 0.73 6.02
CA PRO A 110 -6.32 -0.21 6.88
C PRO A 110 -4.90 -0.54 6.45
N PHE A 111 -4.65 -0.66 5.16
CA PHE A 111 -3.33 -0.94 4.61
C PHE A 111 -2.37 0.22 4.84
N GLU A 112 -2.82 1.45 4.59
CA GLU A 112 -2.03 2.65 4.84
C GLU A 112 -1.77 2.86 6.33
N MET A 113 -2.76 2.62 7.18
CA MET A 113 -2.60 2.75 8.63
C MET A 113 -1.48 1.86 9.17
N GLU A 114 -1.37 0.62 8.68
CA GLU A 114 -0.26 -0.27 9.06
C GLU A 114 1.07 0.23 8.49
N ALA A 115 1.10 0.59 7.20
CA ALA A 115 2.33 1.02 6.53
C ALA A 115 2.91 2.28 7.18
N TYR A 116 2.10 3.30 7.40
CA TYR A 116 2.53 4.53 8.08
C TYR A 116 2.93 4.31 9.54
N ARG A 117 2.20 3.46 10.27
CA ARG A 117 2.52 3.16 11.66
C ARG A 117 3.90 2.55 11.83
N HIS A 118 4.34 1.74 10.87
CA HIS A 118 5.54 0.95 10.96
C HIS A 118 6.67 1.37 10.02
N MET A 119 6.47 2.39 9.18
CA MET A 119 7.49 2.81 8.20
C MET A 119 8.84 3.14 8.82
N ASN A 120 8.86 3.70 10.04
CA ASN A 120 10.08 4.05 10.76
C ASN A 120 10.70 2.87 11.53
N ASN A 121 9.99 1.76 11.68
CA ASN A 121 10.53 0.54 12.29
C ASN A 121 11.09 -0.38 11.21
N LEU A 122 12.35 -0.22 10.87
CA LEU A 122 13.00 -0.99 9.80
C LEU A 122 13.07 -2.50 10.08
N ASN A 123 12.89 -2.90 11.35
CA ASN A 123 12.86 -4.32 11.76
C ASN A 123 11.44 -4.90 11.74
N TYR A 124 10.42 -4.11 11.38
CA TYR A 124 9.03 -4.55 11.42
C TYR A 124 8.81 -5.82 10.57
N LEU A 125 9.33 -5.84 9.36
CA LEU A 125 9.14 -6.95 8.43
C LEU A 125 10.02 -8.17 8.71
N THR A 126 11.03 -8.05 9.57
CA THR A 126 11.88 -9.17 9.96
C THR A 126 11.11 -10.20 10.80
N ASN A 127 10.20 -9.71 11.65
CA ASN A 127 9.48 -10.53 12.63
C ASN A 127 7.96 -10.52 12.41
N ASN A 128 7.46 -9.84 11.37
CA ASN A 128 6.03 -9.66 11.14
C ASN A 128 5.65 -9.90 9.68
N GLU A 129 4.45 -10.42 9.49
CA GLU A 129 3.91 -10.74 8.17
C GLU A 129 3.09 -9.61 7.54
N ALA A 130 3.18 -8.39 8.08
CA ALA A 130 2.34 -7.25 7.67
C ALA A 130 0.84 -7.63 7.64
N ASN A 131 0.31 -8.04 8.77
CA ASN A 131 -1.09 -8.47 8.94
C ASN A 131 -1.89 -7.53 9.86
N GLU A 132 -1.31 -6.47 10.41
CA GLU A 132 -2.01 -5.57 11.35
C GLU A 132 -3.15 -4.82 10.65
N TRP A 133 -3.10 -4.62 9.34
CA TRP A 133 -4.21 -4.06 8.57
C TRP A 133 -5.54 -4.77 8.81
N ARG A 134 -5.52 -6.09 9.11
CA ARG A 134 -6.73 -6.87 9.43
C ARG A 134 -7.41 -6.39 10.70
N LYS A 135 -6.63 -5.92 11.69
CA LYS A 135 -7.14 -5.30 12.91
C LYS A 135 -7.85 -3.98 12.59
N PHE A 136 -7.20 -3.10 11.82
CA PHE A 136 -7.81 -1.85 11.40
C PHE A 136 -9.04 -2.05 10.51
N ALA A 137 -9.04 -3.07 9.64
CA ALA A 137 -10.17 -3.40 8.78
C ALA A 137 -11.44 -3.76 9.55
N LYS A 138 -11.32 -4.35 10.75
CA LYS A 138 -12.44 -4.69 11.64
C LYS A 138 -12.96 -3.50 12.44
N MET A 139 -12.21 -2.41 12.54
CA MET A 139 -12.59 -1.23 13.30
C MET A 139 -13.59 -0.37 12.53
N LYS A 140 -14.46 0.33 13.26
CA LYS A 140 -15.30 1.39 12.70
C LYS A 140 -14.44 2.56 12.25
N LEU A 141 -14.91 3.30 11.26
CA LEU A 141 -14.17 4.44 10.70
C LEU A 141 -13.84 5.50 11.78
N ARG A 142 -14.77 5.76 12.70
CA ARG A 142 -14.58 6.70 13.81
C ARG A 142 -13.41 6.29 14.72
N ASP A 143 -13.24 4.98 14.95
CA ASP A 143 -12.21 4.46 15.86
C ASP A 143 -10.83 4.56 15.18
N ARG A 144 -10.77 4.29 13.87
CA ARG A 144 -9.56 4.53 13.06
C ARG A 144 -9.17 6.01 13.05
N LEU A 145 -10.15 6.91 12.92
CA LEU A 145 -9.92 8.35 12.99
C LEU A 145 -9.40 8.79 14.36
N ALA A 146 -9.91 8.22 15.45
CA ALA A 146 -9.44 8.49 16.80
C ALA A 146 -7.98 8.06 16.99
N ILE A 147 -7.63 6.86 16.50
CA ILE A 147 -6.23 6.38 16.52
C ILE A 147 -5.32 7.32 15.74
N TYR A 148 -5.72 7.70 14.53
CA TYR A 148 -4.94 8.62 13.70
C TYR A 148 -4.68 9.95 14.40
N ARG A 149 -5.70 10.54 15.02
CA ARG A 149 -5.58 11.81 15.76
C ARG A 149 -4.78 11.69 17.05
N GLY A 150 -4.88 10.56 17.74
CA GLY A 150 -4.17 10.29 19.00
C GLY A 150 -2.66 10.04 18.80
N ASN A 151 -2.27 9.50 17.67
CA ASN A 151 -0.86 9.26 17.32
C ASN A 151 -0.17 10.50 16.71
N GLY A 152 -0.88 11.62 16.60
CA GLY A 152 -0.46 12.78 15.83
C GLY A 152 -0.70 12.57 14.32
N PRO A 153 -0.65 13.64 13.51
CA PRO A 153 -0.60 13.45 12.07
C PRO A 153 0.62 12.59 11.81
N ILE A 154 0.44 11.55 11.02
CA ILE A 154 1.56 10.82 10.44
C ILE A 154 2.20 11.86 9.52
N THR A 155 3.05 12.67 10.14
CA THR A 155 3.75 13.77 9.51
C THR A 155 4.81 13.10 8.69
N SER A 156 4.66 13.33 7.56
CA SER A 156 5.23 14.27 6.63
C SER A 156 6.23 13.59 5.75
N LEU A 157 5.83 13.57 4.65
CA LEU A 157 6.77 13.83 3.57
C LEU A 157 6.63 15.28 3.18
#